data_a0f22ab392daa1ec88a4caaf6872bd04
#
_entry.id   a0f22ab392daa1ec88a4caaf6872bd04
#
_cell.length_a   1.000
_cell.length_b   1.000
_cell.length_c   1.000
_cell.angle_alpha   90.00
_cell.angle_beta   90.00
_cell.angle_gamma   90.00
#
_symmetry.space_group_name_H-M   'P 1'
#
loop_
_entity.id
_entity.type
_entity.pdbx_description
1 polymer ?
#
loop_
_entity_poly.entity_id
_entity_poly.type
_entity_poly.pdbx_seq_one_letter_code
_entity_poly.pdbx_strand_id
1 'polypeptide(L)'
;MVHRRVDGDLAAIRPERQKLVEQIGRTSARVRALSDEVEGAAGKSHHAHAALLDRLEQAARSLQDMQKDLSRSEREVNAQEAARAEADWVVRTLSDFERMWALMTPENRGRLVDALIDRVVVDDRSGAVSVRLAVLSRPLPQRATPAEALA
;
A
#
# COMPACT_ATOMS: atom_id res chain seq x y z
N MET A 1 -19.36 -1.96 2.64
CA MET A 1 -19.25 -1.53 1.21
C MET A 1 -17.80 -1.31 0.76
N VAL A 2 -16.91 -0.83 1.62
CA VAL A 2 -15.47 -0.57 1.32
C VAL A 2 -14.71 -1.85 0.95
N HIS A 3 -14.86 -2.95 1.68
CA HIS A 3 -14.15 -4.21 1.42
C HIS A 3 -14.37 -4.80 0.02
N ARG A 4 -15.61 -4.77 -0.50
CA ARG A 4 -15.92 -5.29 -1.85
C ARG A 4 -15.20 -4.54 -2.97
N ARG A 5 -14.95 -3.25 -2.77
CA ARG A 5 -14.27 -2.41 -3.77
C ARG A 5 -12.77 -2.69 -3.80
N VAL A 6 -12.13 -2.76 -2.64
CA VAL A 6 -10.70 -3.08 -2.50
C VAL A 6 -10.39 -4.50 -3.00
N ASP A 7 -11.24 -5.48 -2.69
CA ASP A 7 -11.08 -6.86 -3.18
C ASP A 7 -11.20 -6.95 -4.71
N GLY A 8 -12.12 -6.17 -5.31
CA GLY A 8 -12.26 -6.08 -6.77
C GLY A 8 -11.04 -5.47 -7.44
N ASP A 9 -10.51 -4.39 -6.87
CA ASP A 9 -9.34 -3.69 -7.41
C ASP A 9 -8.08 -4.57 -7.32
N LEU A 10 -7.86 -5.27 -6.20
CA LEU A 10 -6.75 -6.23 -6.05
C LEU A 10 -6.86 -7.43 -6.99
N ALA A 11 -8.07 -7.93 -7.23
CA ALA A 11 -8.31 -9.04 -8.17
C ALA A 11 -8.00 -8.64 -9.62
N ALA A 12 -8.20 -7.37 -9.99
CA ALA A 12 -7.86 -6.87 -11.32
C ALA A 12 -6.36 -6.64 -11.51
N ILE A 13 -5.65 -6.13 -10.50
CA ILE A 13 -4.23 -5.79 -10.58
C ILE A 13 -3.35 -7.05 -10.65
N ARG A 14 -3.69 -8.11 -9.93
CA ARG A 14 -2.88 -9.35 -9.87
C ARG A 14 -2.57 -9.98 -11.24
N PRO A 15 -3.54 -10.20 -12.14
CA PRO A 15 -3.26 -10.80 -13.44
C PRO A 15 -2.44 -9.88 -14.35
N GLU A 16 -2.62 -8.56 -14.26
CA GLU A 16 -1.81 -7.60 -15.02
C GLU A 16 -0.35 -7.62 -14.55
N ARG A 17 -0.12 -7.65 -13.26
CA ARG A 17 1.21 -7.79 -12.68
C ARG A 17 1.88 -9.08 -13.12
N GLN A 18 1.16 -10.22 -13.14
CA GLN A 18 1.70 -11.50 -13.60
C GLN A 18 2.16 -11.42 -15.06
N LYS A 19 1.34 -10.84 -15.93
CA LYS A 19 1.71 -10.62 -17.36
C LYS A 19 2.96 -9.76 -17.49
N LEU A 20 3.06 -8.70 -16.67
CA LEU A 20 4.21 -7.80 -16.70
C LEU A 20 5.49 -8.51 -16.25
N VAL A 21 5.45 -9.35 -15.23
CA VAL A 21 6.58 -10.18 -14.79
C VAL A 21 7.04 -11.13 -15.91
N GLU A 22 6.09 -11.76 -16.60
CA GLU A 22 6.42 -12.63 -17.73
C GLU A 22 7.05 -11.86 -18.91
N GLN A 23 6.54 -10.65 -19.21
CA GLN A 23 7.12 -9.78 -20.24
C GLN A 23 8.53 -9.33 -19.88
N ILE A 24 8.76 -8.96 -18.62
CA ILE A 24 10.09 -8.61 -18.09
C ILE A 24 11.05 -9.80 -18.29
N GLY A 25 10.62 -11.03 -17.96
CA GLY A 25 11.43 -12.23 -18.15
C GLY A 25 11.83 -12.44 -19.61
N ARG A 26 10.87 -12.34 -20.55
CA ARG A 26 11.12 -12.48 -21.99
C ARG A 26 12.03 -11.37 -22.53
N THR A 27 11.79 -10.11 -22.12
CA THR A 27 12.61 -8.98 -22.58
C THR A 27 14.01 -9.04 -22.00
N SER A 28 14.17 -9.49 -20.75
CA SER A 28 15.48 -9.71 -20.13
C SER A 28 16.30 -10.80 -20.88
N ALA A 29 15.64 -11.90 -21.26
CA ALA A 29 16.28 -12.93 -22.07
C ALA A 29 16.70 -12.38 -23.46
N ARG A 30 15.86 -11.55 -24.07
CA ARG A 30 16.17 -10.90 -25.36
C ARG A 30 17.34 -9.92 -25.25
N VAL A 31 17.42 -9.14 -24.18
CA VAL A 31 18.55 -8.24 -23.92
C VAL A 31 19.85 -9.03 -23.83
N ARG A 32 19.86 -10.13 -23.09
CA ARG A 32 21.06 -11.01 -23.00
C ARG A 32 21.47 -11.56 -24.37
N ALA A 33 20.53 -12.11 -25.14
CA ALA A 33 20.81 -12.64 -26.45
C ALA A 33 21.36 -11.56 -27.39
N LEU A 34 20.82 -10.36 -27.39
CA LEU A 34 21.33 -9.23 -28.17
C LEU A 34 22.72 -8.79 -27.70
N SER A 35 23.00 -8.83 -26.41
CA SER A 35 24.34 -8.55 -25.86
C SER A 35 25.37 -9.55 -26.38
N ASP A 36 25.05 -10.84 -26.34
CA ASP A 36 25.91 -11.91 -26.88
C ASP A 36 26.13 -11.77 -28.42
N GLU A 37 25.08 -11.35 -29.16
CA GLU A 37 25.19 -11.08 -30.59
C GLU A 37 26.09 -9.87 -30.88
N VAL A 38 26.03 -8.82 -30.10
CA VAL A 38 26.89 -7.63 -30.22
C VAL A 38 28.35 -7.99 -29.95
N GLU A 39 28.61 -8.79 -28.91
CA GLU A 39 29.95 -9.26 -28.57
C GLU A 39 30.51 -10.16 -29.71
N GLY A 40 29.71 -11.06 -30.24
CA GLY A 40 30.07 -11.94 -31.38
C GLY A 40 30.19 -11.21 -32.73
N ALA A 41 29.71 -9.98 -32.83
CA ALA A 41 29.79 -9.16 -34.03
C ALA A 41 31.05 -8.28 -34.09
N ALA A 42 31.92 -8.35 -33.08
CA ALA A 42 33.20 -7.66 -33.09
C ALA A 42 34.06 -8.16 -34.27
N GLY A 43 34.11 -7.42 -35.38
CA GLY A 43 34.77 -7.81 -36.63
C GLY A 43 33.85 -7.90 -37.86
N LYS A 44 32.53 -7.77 -37.68
CA LYS A 44 31.57 -7.65 -38.78
C LYS A 44 31.49 -6.21 -39.30
N SER A 45 30.76 -6.03 -40.42
CA SER A 45 30.53 -4.70 -41.01
C SER A 45 30.02 -3.69 -39.95
N HIS A 46 30.57 -2.48 -39.99
CA HIS A 46 30.21 -1.38 -39.07
C HIS A 46 28.71 -1.11 -39.01
N HIS A 47 28.02 -1.20 -40.15
CA HIS A 47 26.57 -1.02 -40.24
C HIS A 47 25.77 -2.09 -39.51
N ALA A 48 26.21 -3.36 -39.60
CA ALA A 48 25.53 -4.45 -38.88
C ALA A 48 25.73 -4.36 -37.39
N HIS A 49 26.90 -3.93 -36.93
CA HIS A 49 27.18 -3.73 -35.52
C HIS A 49 26.35 -2.57 -34.94
N ALA A 50 26.25 -1.42 -35.64
CA ALA A 50 25.44 -0.30 -35.23
C ALA A 50 23.95 -0.67 -35.10
N ALA A 51 23.40 -1.43 -36.06
CA ALA A 51 22.00 -1.88 -35.99
C ALA A 51 21.72 -2.83 -34.81
N LEU A 52 22.70 -3.65 -34.39
CA LEU A 52 22.57 -4.49 -33.21
C LEU A 52 22.59 -3.68 -31.91
N LEU A 53 23.46 -2.66 -31.82
CA LEU A 53 23.50 -1.74 -30.68
C LEU A 53 22.19 -0.98 -30.51
N ASP A 54 21.61 -0.47 -31.59
CA ASP A 54 20.30 0.21 -31.53
C ASP A 54 19.19 -0.71 -31.01
N ARG A 55 19.18 -1.97 -31.46
CA ARG A 55 18.21 -2.97 -31.01
C ARG A 55 18.41 -3.34 -29.53
N LEU A 56 19.65 -3.46 -29.09
CA LEU A 56 19.99 -3.70 -27.67
C LEU A 56 19.54 -2.54 -26.79
N GLU A 57 19.84 -1.31 -27.20
CA GLU A 57 19.44 -0.12 -26.46
C GLU A 57 17.92 0.01 -26.36
N GLN A 58 17.20 -0.25 -27.43
CA GLN A 58 15.73 -0.25 -27.45
C GLN A 58 15.14 -1.31 -26.54
N ALA A 59 15.70 -2.52 -26.53
CA ALA A 59 15.27 -3.59 -25.64
C ALA A 59 15.58 -3.27 -24.16
N ALA A 60 16.75 -2.69 -23.89
CA ALA A 60 17.15 -2.28 -22.54
C ALA A 60 16.25 -1.16 -21.99
N ARG A 61 15.91 -0.16 -22.79
CA ARG A 61 14.95 0.91 -22.41
C ARG A 61 13.57 0.30 -22.11
N SER A 62 13.07 -0.57 -22.98
CA SER A 62 11.78 -1.24 -22.75
C SER A 62 11.78 -2.07 -21.46
N LEU A 63 12.87 -2.78 -21.15
CA LEU A 63 13.02 -3.51 -19.91
C LEU A 63 12.96 -2.58 -18.68
N GLN A 64 13.66 -1.47 -18.75
CA GLN A 64 13.67 -0.47 -17.68
C GLN A 64 12.28 0.12 -17.42
N ASP A 65 11.53 0.41 -18.47
CA ASP A 65 10.18 0.97 -18.33
C ASP A 65 9.21 -0.04 -17.73
N MET A 66 9.25 -1.31 -18.17
CA MET A 66 8.47 -2.39 -17.56
C MET A 66 8.82 -2.61 -16.08
N GLN A 67 10.10 -2.49 -15.69
CA GLN A 67 10.52 -2.58 -14.29
C GLN A 67 9.97 -1.42 -13.44
N LYS A 68 9.92 -0.20 -13.98
CA LYS A 68 9.30 0.95 -13.31
C LYS A 68 7.79 0.74 -13.12
N ASP A 69 7.12 0.21 -14.13
CA ASP A 69 5.68 -0.07 -14.07
C ASP A 69 5.38 -1.17 -13.06
N LEU A 70 6.20 -2.23 -13.01
CA LEU A 70 6.09 -3.26 -11.98
C LEU A 70 6.23 -2.67 -10.57
N SER A 71 7.26 -1.84 -10.34
CA SER A 71 7.49 -1.20 -9.05
C SER A 71 6.36 -0.22 -8.65
N ARG A 72 5.69 0.40 -9.63
CA ARG A 72 4.49 1.22 -9.39
C ARG A 72 3.32 0.34 -8.95
N SER A 73 3.05 -0.73 -9.69
CA SER A 73 1.98 -1.67 -9.39
C SER A 73 2.16 -2.33 -8.01
N GLU A 74 3.39 -2.69 -7.64
CA GLU A 74 3.69 -3.24 -6.31
C GLU A 74 3.40 -2.25 -5.18
N ARG A 75 3.78 -0.98 -5.36
CA ARG A 75 3.47 0.08 -4.38
C ARG A 75 1.96 0.28 -4.23
N GLU A 76 1.21 0.21 -5.31
CA GLU A 76 -0.24 0.35 -5.30
C GLU A 76 -0.91 -0.83 -4.57
N VAL A 77 -0.50 -2.06 -4.85
CA VAL A 77 -0.97 -3.26 -4.13
C VAL A 77 -0.68 -3.14 -2.63
N ASN A 78 0.56 -2.80 -2.26
CA ASN A 78 0.94 -2.66 -0.86
C ASN A 78 0.14 -1.56 -0.14
N ALA A 79 -0.12 -0.43 -0.81
CA ALA A 79 -0.96 0.64 -0.25
C ALA A 79 -2.41 0.19 -0.02
N GLN A 80 -2.99 -0.55 -0.95
CA GLN A 80 -4.34 -1.09 -0.82
C GLN A 80 -4.44 -2.17 0.26
N GLU A 81 -3.45 -3.06 0.36
CA GLU A 81 -3.38 -4.07 1.42
C GLU A 81 -3.22 -3.42 2.81
N ALA A 82 -2.41 -2.38 2.93
CA ALA A 82 -2.27 -1.61 4.17
C ALA A 82 -3.58 -0.92 4.56
N ALA A 83 -4.26 -0.26 3.61
CA ALA A 83 -5.56 0.37 3.85
C ALA A 83 -6.64 -0.65 4.25
N ARG A 84 -6.60 -1.86 3.68
CA ARG A 84 -7.49 -2.95 4.07
C ARG A 84 -7.22 -3.41 5.50
N ALA A 85 -5.95 -3.63 5.84
CA ALA A 85 -5.56 -4.06 7.19
C ALA A 85 -5.96 -3.02 8.24
N GLU A 86 -5.84 -1.72 7.94
CA GLU A 86 -6.29 -0.63 8.79
C GLU A 86 -7.81 -0.64 8.96
N ALA A 87 -8.56 -0.82 7.87
CA ALA A 87 -10.03 -0.93 7.93
C ALA A 87 -10.49 -2.13 8.75
N ASP A 88 -9.85 -3.29 8.58
CA ASP A 88 -10.14 -4.50 9.38
C ASP A 88 -9.82 -4.29 10.86
N TRP A 89 -8.75 -3.57 11.16
CA TRP A 89 -8.40 -3.21 12.54
C TRP A 89 -9.46 -2.30 13.16
N VAL A 90 -9.90 -1.26 12.44
CA VAL A 90 -10.95 -0.33 12.89
C VAL A 90 -12.26 -1.08 13.18
N VAL A 91 -12.69 -1.96 12.26
CA VAL A 91 -13.92 -2.75 12.45
C VAL A 91 -13.82 -3.64 13.69
N ARG A 92 -12.71 -4.32 13.90
CA ARG A 92 -12.49 -5.14 15.10
C ARG A 92 -12.51 -4.31 16.38
N THR A 93 -11.81 -3.19 16.37
CA THR A 93 -11.75 -2.29 17.53
C THR A 93 -13.13 -1.74 17.89
N LEU A 94 -13.94 -1.38 16.88
CA LEU A 94 -15.32 -0.92 17.10
C LEU A 94 -16.23 -2.03 17.66
N SER A 95 -16.07 -3.28 17.18
CA SER A 95 -16.82 -4.41 17.70
C SER A 95 -16.46 -4.73 19.16
N ASP A 96 -15.18 -4.64 19.51
CA ASP A 96 -14.73 -4.81 20.89
C ASP A 96 -15.20 -3.65 21.77
N PHE A 97 -15.25 -2.42 21.24
CA PHE A 97 -15.77 -1.27 21.92
C PHE A 97 -17.27 -1.43 22.25
N GLU A 98 -18.09 -1.91 21.31
CA GLU A 98 -19.50 -2.17 21.51
C GLU A 98 -19.73 -3.14 22.69
N ARG A 99 -18.93 -4.20 22.72
CA ARG A 99 -18.98 -5.19 23.80
C ARG A 99 -18.56 -4.60 25.14
N MET A 100 -17.48 -3.81 25.18
CA MET A 100 -17.06 -3.11 26.40
C MET A 100 -18.08 -2.08 26.85
N TRP A 101 -18.64 -1.33 25.91
CA TRP A 101 -19.68 -0.33 26.19
C TRP A 101 -20.91 -0.97 26.87
N ALA A 102 -21.35 -2.14 26.40
CA ALA A 102 -22.47 -2.85 27.00
C ALA A 102 -22.23 -3.25 28.46
N LEU A 103 -20.97 -3.50 28.83
CA LEU A 103 -20.57 -3.92 30.20
C LEU A 103 -20.27 -2.73 31.12
N MET A 104 -20.14 -1.51 30.59
CA MET A 104 -19.83 -0.31 31.38
C MET A 104 -21.03 0.16 32.18
N THR A 105 -20.75 0.68 33.40
CA THR A 105 -21.75 1.41 34.20
C THR A 105 -22.08 2.75 33.51
N PRO A 106 -23.27 3.34 33.78
CA PRO A 106 -23.66 4.65 33.25
C PRO A 106 -22.62 5.75 33.50
N GLU A 107 -22.02 5.79 34.72
CA GLU A 107 -20.99 6.76 35.08
C GLU A 107 -19.73 6.60 34.24
N ASN A 108 -19.28 5.37 34.00
CA ASN A 108 -18.10 5.10 33.14
C ASN A 108 -18.37 5.42 31.68
N ARG A 109 -19.59 5.18 31.18
CA ARG A 109 -20.00 5.61 29.83
C ARG A 109 -19.94 7.14 29.70
N GLY A 110 -20.46 7.89 30.71
CA GLY A 110 -20.37 9.34 30.73
C GLY A 110 -18.93 9.83 30.66
N ARG A 111 -18.05 9.33 31.54
CA ARG A 111 -16.62 9.69 31.56
C ARG A 111 -15.91 9.38 30.21
N LEU A 112 -16.27 8.28 29.55
CA LEU A 112 -15.70 7.92 28.28
C LEU A 112 -16.17 8.87 27.16
N VAL A 113 -17.47 9.22 27.15
CA VAL A 113 -18.02 10.20 26.20
C VAL A 113 -17.36 11.56 26.39
N ASP A 114 -17.22 12.03 27.65
CA ASP A 114 -16.55 13.30 27.97
C ASP A 114 -15.06 13.30 27.53
N ALA A 115 -14.40 12.16 27.60
CA ALA A 115 -13.01 12.01 27.13
C ALA A 115 -12.87 11.98 25.61
N LEU A 116 -13.88 11.48 24.90
CA LEU A 116 -13.85 11.31 23.44
C LEU A 116 -14.41 12.52 22.68
N ILE A 117 -15.30 13.30 23.29
CA ILE A 117 -15.98 14.43 22.65
C ILE A 117 -15.38 15.75 23.13
N ASP A 118 -14.75 16.48 22.23
CA ASP A 118 -14.25 17.82 22.49
C ASP A 118 -15.39 18.85 22.47
N ARG A 119 -16.29 18.73 21.48
CA ARG A 119 -17.40 19.68 21.29
C ARG A 119 -18.56 19.06 20.54
N VAL A 120 -19.77 19.40 20.96
CA VAL A 120 -21.01 19.18 20.22
C VAL A 120 -21.59 20.54 19.85
N VAL A 121 -21.89 20.73 18.56
CA VAL A 121 -22.57 21.93 18.05
C VAL A 121 -23.90 21.49 17.47
N VAL A 122 -24.98 22.11 18.00
CA VAL A 122 -26.33 21.90 17.49
C VAL A 122 -26.75 23.19 16.78
N ASP A 123 -27.15 23.09 15.54
CA ASP A 123 -27.74 24.18 14.78
C ASP A 123 -29.26 24.13 14.96
N ASP A 124 -29.80 25.04 15.77
CA ASP A 124 -31.25 25.10 16.06
C ASP A 124 -32.12 25.40 14.82
N ARG A 125 -31.52 25.98 13.76
CA ARG A 125 -32.27 26.30 12.55
C ARG A 125 -32.44 25.15 11.60
N SER A 126 -31.38 24.37 11.44
CA SER A 126 -31.33 23.21 10.52
C SER A 126 -31.58 21.88 11.22
N GLY A 127 -31.49 21.83 12.55
CA GLY A 127 -31.48 20.60 13.33
C GLY A 127 -30.22 19.77 13.15
N ALA A 128 -29.19 20.30 12.49
CA ALA A 128 -27.94 19.60 12.27
C ALA A 128 -27.12 19.52 13.56
N VAL A 129 -26.57 18.32 13.83
CA VAL A 129 -25.69 18.08 14.97
C VAL A 129 -24.29 17.75 14.44
N SER A 130 -23.30 18.54 14.85
CA SER A 130 -21.88 18.31 14.55
C SER A 130 -21.15 17.90 15.82
N VAL A 131 -20.45 16.77 15.78
CA VAL A 131 -19.64 16.26 16.88
C VAL A 131 -18.18 16.36 16.51
N ARG A 132 -17.39 17.05 17.35
CA ARG A 132 -15.93 17.08 17.23
C ARG A 132 -15.35 16.11 18.24
N LEU A 133 -14.54 15.17 17.77
CA LEU A 133 -13.84 14.24 18.64
C LEU A 133 -12.54 14.88 19.17
N ALA A 134 -12.20 14.56 20.41
CA ALA A 134 -10.93 14.92 21.00
C ALA A 134 -9.78 14.24 20.25
N VAL A 135 -8.75 15.01 19.91
CA VAL A 135 -7.53 14.44 19.30
C VAL A 135 -6.74 13.77 20.41
N LEU A 136 -6.79 12.45 20.48
CA LEU A 136 -6.02 11.64 21.43
C LEU A 136 -4.55 11.61 21.02
N SER A 137 -3.89 12.76 20.98
CA SER A 137 -2.47 12.93 20.62
C SER A 137 -1.50 12.54 21.75
N ARG A 138 -1.88 11.62 22.62
CA ARG A 138 -0.96 11.11 23.62
C ARG A 138 -0.32 9.82 23.08
N PRO A 139 1.00 9.81 22.79
CA PRO A 139 1.68 8.55 22.47
C PRO A 139 1.45 7.61 23.65
N LEU A 140 0.96 6.40 23.34
CA LEU A 140 0.86 5.33 24.33
C LEU A 140 2.23 5.18 24.99
N PRO A 141 2.32 5.13 26.34
CA PRO A 141 3.59 4.87 27.01
C PRO A 141 4.11 3.55 26.47
N GLN A 142 5.27 3.59 25.81
CA GLN A 142 5.97 2.39 25.40
C GLN A 142 6.16 1.57 26.68
N ARG A 143 5.59 0.37 26.72
CA ARG A 143 5.86 -0.59 27.78
C ARG A 143 7.38 -0.76 27.80
N ALA A 144 8.00 -0.33 28.89
CA ALA A 144 9.38 -0.64 29.16
C ALA A 144 9.56 -2.17 29.02
N THR A 145 10.44 -2.57 28.11
CA THR A 145 10.84 -3.97 27.98
C THR A 145 11.43 -4.44 29.31
N PRO A 146 11.12 -5.64 29.79
CA PRO A 146 11.56 -6.12 31.10
C PRO A 146 13.09 -6.28 31.28
N ALA A 147 13.88 -5.84 30.34
CA ALA A 147 15.35 -5.97 30.36
C ALA A 147 16.07 -4.85 31.14
N GLU A 148 15.39 -3.78 31.57
CA GLU A 148 16.04 -2.68 32.31
C GLU A 148 15.79 -2.68 33.84
N ALA A 149 15.16 -3.72 34.38
CA ALA A 149 14.90 -3.85 35.81
C ALA A 149 15.95 -4.68 36.59
N LEU A 150 17.08 -5.00 35.98
CA LEU A 150 18.18 -5.79 36.61
C LEU A 150 19.54 -5.12 36.35
N ALA A 151 19.65 -3.84 36.68
CA ALA A 151 20.93 -3.17 36.84
C ALA A 151 20.92 -2.31 38.10
#